data_1bcb46d4befa8d83ecc47ce365f8810c
#
_entry.id   1bcb46d4befa8d83ecc47ce365f8810c
#
_cell.length_a   1.000
_cell.length_b   1.000
_cell.length_c   1.000
_cell.angle_alpha   90.00
_cell.angle_beta   90.00
_cell.angle_gamma   90.00
#
_symmetry.space_group_name_H-M   'P 1'
#
loop_
_entity.id
_entity.type
_entity.pdbx_description
1 polymer ?
#
loop_
_entity_poly.entity_id
_entity_poly.type
_entity_poly.pdbx_seq_one_letter_code
_entity_poly.pdbx_strand_id
1 'polypeptide(L)'
;VLLAALSARADVIHLKNGRTIWADQVREDKNKDRVEYDVGEDTYAIPKSSVERIDAGGAAPVTTGRGTAAAEMPDFAPATTFSHESDLGDKIIHEGKVDADALAALDRTGNAELTATGYFLAGKYESDHGNFPQAKKYYETALRLQPESPTLLIYYAASLMRTGQSALALTYAEHAARIAPDSPDALGMLGFVQFASDHTADAIRAWKKALALRPDPIIKQYLERAERESSAESSFSQRESSHFNLHFEGKQTSENFRRELLATLDADYDDLVRDLGYSPHDTIAVTLYTQQTFFDVTRAPSWSGAINDGKLRIPVNGMQSVTSDLAHVLKHELTHSFIAQMSSSRCPTWLNEGIAQMEEGKSSASNGHALAQLFGAGAEIPYNMLEGSFMNFSAPEASTAYAESLASAEFIRDTYGIGDIQQILQRLSQGSGTEAALRGSIHSDYRQLRDEMARWLGDRYGK
;
A
#
# COMPACT_ATOMS: atom_id res chain seq x y z
N VAL A 1 3.77 31.28 27.21
CA VAL A 1 3.68 31.78 25.83
C VAL A 1 2.99 30.68 25.04
N LEU A 2 1.70 30.83 24.75
CA LEU A 2 0.97 29.96 23.85
C LEU A 2 1.65 30.07 22.46
N LEU A 3 2.33 29.04 22.02
CA LEU A 3 2.58 28.81 20.62
C LEU A 3 1.24 28.40 20.01
N ALA A 4 0.59 29.37 19.35
CA ALA A 4 -0.50 29.08 18.45
C ALA A 4 0.09 28.18 17.35
N ALA A 5 -0.25 26.89 17.37
CA ALA A 5 -0.14 26.05 16.20
C ALA A 5 -0.97 26.76 15.12
N LEU A 6 -0.30 27.29 14.11
CA LEU A 6 -0.93 27.71 12.88
C LEU A 6 -1.52 26.43 12.26
N SER A 7 -2.74 26.09 12.65
CA SER A 7 -3.53 25.13 11.90
C SER A 7 -3.69 25.72 10.51
N ALA A 8 -3.05 25.12 9.52
CA ALA A 8 -3.32 25.42 8.13
C ALA A 8 -4.82 25.17 7.91
N ARG A 9 -5.58 26.26 7.82
CA ARG A 9 -6.99 26.20 7.45
C ARG A 9 -7.02 26.19 5.93
N ALA A 10 -7.54 25.15 5.34
CA ALA A 10 -7.77 25.11 3.91
C ALA A 10 -9.27 25.24 3.65
N ASP A 11 -9.61 26.00 2.63
CA ASP A 11 -10.97 26.10 2.11
C ASP A 11 -11.20 24.98 1.08
N VAL A 12 -12.41 24.49 0.98
CA VAL A 12 -12.78 23.42 0.05
C VAL A 12 -13.77 23.95 -0.98
N ILE A 13 -13.36 23.92 -2.25
CA ILE A 13 -14.22 24.30 -3.38
C ILE A 13 -14.81 23.02 -4.00
N HIS A 14 -16.11 22.84 -3.92
CA HIS A 14 -16.82 21.76 -4.59
C HIS A 14 -17.26 22.23 -5.98
N LEU A 15 -16.90 21.47 -7.02
CA LEU A 15 -17.25 21.76 -8.40
C LEU A 15 -18.48 20.96 -8.82
N LYS A 16 -19.31 21.52 -9.71
CA LYS A 16 -20.52 20.86 -10.26
C LYS A 16 -20.25 19.55 -11.01
N ASN A 17 -19.02 19.29 -11.41
CA ASN A 17 -18.60 18.04 -12.01
C ASN A 17 -18.19 16.95 -10.99
N GLY A 18 -18.45 17.20 -9.69
CA GLY A 18 -18.11 16.30 -8.59
C GLY A 18 -16.65 16.36 -8.12
N ARG A 19 -15.83 17.25 -8.70
CA ARG A 19 -14.44 17.46 -8.26
C ARG A 19 -14.39 18.40 -7.06
N THR A 20 -13.36 18.24 -6.23
CA THR A 20 -13.09 19.10 -5.08
C THR A 20 -11.70 19.70 -5.19
N ILE A 21 -11.57 21.01 -4.94
CA ILE A 21 -10.29 21.72 -4.87
C ILE A 21 -10.09 22.16 -3.43
N TRP A 22 -8.92 21.84 -2.88
CA TRP A 22 -8.46 22.34 -1.59
C TRP A 22 -7.56 23.55 -1.83
N ALA A 23 -7.81 24.63 -1.12
CA ALA A 23 -7.09 25.87 -1.26
C ALA A 23 -6.72 26.44 0.10
N ASP A 24 -5.55 27.04 0.21
CA ASP A 24 -5.12 27.70 1.44
C ASP A 24 -6.00 28.89 1.77
N GLN A 25 -6.50 29.56 0.76
CA GLN A 25 -7.47 30.65 0.86
C GLN A 25 -8.31 30.76 -0.41
N VAL A 26 -9.61 30.94 -0.25
CA VAL A 26 -10.53 31.19 -1.37
C VAL A 26 -11.05 32.63 -1.29
N ARG A 27 -11.05 33.31 -2.43
CA ARG A 27 -11.56 34.68 -2.57
C ARG A 27 -12.58 34.73 -3.68
N GLU A 28 -13.80 35.19 -3.39
CA GLU A 28 -14.79 35.51 -4.39
C GLU A 28 -14.61 36.97 -4.85
N ASP A 29 -14.17 37.16 -6.09
CA ASP A 29 -14.18 38.50 -6.68
C ASP A 29 -15.61 38.83 -7.14
N LYS A 30 -16.27 39.74 -6.39
CA LYS A 30 -17.65 40.15 -6.67
C LYS A 30 -17.81 40.89 -8.02
N ASN A 31 -16.73 41.36 -8.62
CA ASN A 31 -16.71 42.11 -9.89
C ASN A 31 -16.30 41.24 -11.09
N LYS A 32 -15.80 40.03 -10.86
CA LYS A 32 -15.40 39.08 -11.89
C LYS A 32 -16.12 37.78 -11.62
N ASP A 33 -16.76 37.21 -12.62
CA ASP A 33 -17.53 35.96 -12.51
C ASP A 33 -16.60 34.73 -12.33
N ARG A 34 -15.67 34.84 -11.35
CA ARG A 34 -14.68 33.80 -11.03
C ARG A 34 -14.39 33.73 -9.54
N VAL A 35 -13.95 32.57 -9.11
CA VAL A 35 -13.42 32.29 -7.78
C VAL A 35 -11.90 32.20 -7.92
N GLU A 36 -11.18 33.06 -7.19
CA GLU A 36 -9.72 33.00 -7.05
C GLU A 36 -9.38 32.22 -5.80
N TYR A 37 -8.35 31.38 -5.90
CA TYR A 37 -7.90 30.58 -4.77
C TYR A 37 -6.38 30.40 -4.81
N ASP A 38 -5.78 30.32 -3.61
CA ASP A 38 -4.33 30.15 -3.46
C ASP A 38 -4.04 28.67 -3.08
N VAL A 39 -2.98 28.12 -3.66
CA VAL A 39 -2.41 26.83 -3.31
C VAL A 39 -0.89 27.01 -3.21
N GLY A 40 -0.34 27.00 -1.99
CA GLY A 40 1.03 27.40 -1.76
C GLY A 40 1.29 28.87 -2.11
N GLU A 41 2.27 29.13 -2.93
CA GLU A 41 2.63 30.49 -3.39
C GLU A 41 1.86 30.91 -4.66
N ASP A 42 1.09 30.00 -5.26
CA ASP A 42 0.41 30.24 -6.53
C ASP A 42 -1.07 30.61 -6.35
N THR A 43 -1.55 31.57 -7.18
CA THR A 43 -2.96 31.98 -7.23
C THR A 43 -3.60 31.47 -8.52
N TYR A 44 -4.70 30.76 -8.38
CA TYR A 44 -5.51 30.21 -9.46
C TYR A 44 -6.87 30.89 -9.54
N ALA A 45 -7.54 30.74 -10.68
CA ALA A 45 -8.91 31.24 -10.84
C ALA A 45 -9.75 30.26 -11.66
N ILE A 46 -10.99 30.02 -11.22
CA ILE A 46 -11.98 29.21 -11.92
C ILE A 46 -13.28 30.00 -12.13
N PRO A 47 -14.06 29.70 -13.16
CA PRO A 47 -15.38 30.32 -13.35
C PRO A 47 -16.29 30.02 -12.17
N LYS A 48 -16.98 31.02 -11.64
CA LYS A 48 -17.97 30.83 -10.55
C LYS A 48 -19.09 29.88 -10.98
N SER A 49 -19.40 29.83 -12.26
CA SER A 49 -20.40 28.92 -12.82
C SER A 49 -20.05 27.44 -12.68
N SER A 50 -18.77 27.08 -12.50
CA SER A 50 -18.29 25.71 -12.28
C SER A 50 -18.30 25.30 -10.80
N VAL A 51 -18.47 26.26 -9.87
CA VAL A 51 -18.48 26.01 -8.43
C VAL A 51 -19.89 25.65 -7.97
N GLU A 52 -20.01 24.60 -7.19
CA GLU A 52 -21.24 24.16 -6.53
C GLU A 52 -21.38 24.83 -5.16
N ARG A 53 -20.34 24.71 -4.32
CA ARG A 53 -20.25 25.33 -3.00
C ARG A 53 -18.79 25.51 -2.57
N ILE A 54 -18.58 26.37 -1.57
CA ILE A 54 -17.28 26.58 -0.92
C ILE A 54 -17.49 26.38 0.57
N ASP A 55 -16.71 25.45 1.15
CA ASP A 55 -16.68 25.20 2.58
C ASP A 55 -15.42 25.88 3.14
N ALA A 56 -15.59 26.94 3.93
CA ALA A 56 -14.48 27.72 4.48
C ALA A 56 -13.94 27.11 5.77
N GLY A 57 -12.61 27.09 5.91
CA GLY A 57 -11.92 26.75 7.16
C GLY A 57 -11.95 25.29 7.55
N GLY A 58 -12.09 24.37 6.58
CA GLY A 58 -11.81 22.96 6.78
C GLY A 58 -10.32 22.79 7.10
N ALA A 59 -9.99 22.00 8.13
CA ALA A 59 -8.58 21.66 8.37
C ALA A 59 -8.11 20.78 7.19
N ALA A 60 -7.10 21.23 6.46
CA ALA A 60 -6.45 20.40 5.46
C ALA A 60 -5.84 19.20 6.19
N PRO A 61 -6.19 17.96 5.82
CA PRO A 61 -5.54 16.81 6.42
C PRO A 61 -4.06 16.84 6.02
N VAL A 62 -3.17 16.79 6.99
CA VAL A 62 -1.76 16.50 6.73
C VAL A 62 -1.68 15.06 6.27
N THR A 63 -1.26 14.81 5.06
CA THR A 63 -1.16 13.43 4.63
C THR A 63 0.17 13.07 4.09
N THR A 64 0.47 12.01 4.54
CA THR A 64 1.12 10.92 3.81
C THR A 64 0.05 10.15 3.07
N GLY A 65 0.32 9.82 1.84
CA GLY A 65 -0.62 9.11 1.00
C GLY A 65 -1.09 7.80 1.64
N ARG A 66 -2.13 7.22 1.12
CA ARG A 66 -2.53 5.86 1.44
C ARG A 66 -1.30 4.97 1.30
N GLY A 67 -0.67 4.62 2.43
CA GLY A 67 0.38 3.62 2.49
C GLY A 67 -0.19 2.23 2.21
N THR A 68 -0.48 1.94 0.96
CA THR A 68 -0.73 0.60 0.46
C THR A 68 0.24 0.35 -0.67
N ALA A 69 1.45 0.15 -0.27
CA ALA A 69 2.55 -0.14 -1.16
C ALA A 69 2.70 -1.63 -1.41
N ALA A 70 1.79 -2.20 -1.99
CA ALA A 70 1.77 -3.28 -2.95
C ALA A 70 0.49 -3.02 -3.69
N ALA A 71 0.41 -3.24 -4.98
CA ALA A 71 -0.88 -3.31 -5.62
C ALA A 71 -1.71 -4.25 -4.74
N GLU A 72 -2.61 -3.67 -3.92
CA GLU A 72 -3.50 -4.50 -3.10
C GLU A 72 -4.17 -5.40 -4.09
N MET A 73 -3.70 -6.65 -4.12
CA MET A 73 -4.43 -7.64 -4.87
C MET A 73 -5.80 -7.70 -4.21
N PRO A 74 -6.87 -7.34 -4.93
CA PRO A 74 -8.19 -7.35 -4.34
C PRO A 74 -8.47 -8.75 -3.80
N ASP A 75 -9.43 -8.88 -2.89
CA ASP A 75 -9.97 -10.17 -2.47
C ASP A 75 -10.69 -10.78 -3.68
N PHE A 76 -9.90 -11.19 -4.66
CA PHE A 76 -10.35 -11.88 -5.84
C PHE A 76 -10.52 -13.35 -5.49
N ALA A 77 -11.76 -13.75 -5.26
CA ALA A 77 -12.13 -15.13 -5.02
C ALA A 77 -12.57 -15.76 -6.35
N PRO A 78 -11.75 -16.62 -6.96
CA PRO A 78 -12.16 -17.37 -8.14
C PRO A 78 -13.44 -18.16 -7.84
N ALA A 79 -14.41 -18.12 -8.75
CA ALA A 79 -15.65 -18.88 -8.61
C ALA A 79 -15.47 -20.37 -8.94
N THR A 80 -14.25 -20.75 -9.37
CA THR A 80 -13.93 -22.14 -9.71
C THR A 80 -13.74 -22.98 -8.46
N THR A 81 -14.47 -24.08 -8.34
CA THR A 81 -14.31 -25.09 -7.27
C THR A 81 -13.33 -26.17 -7.70
N PHE A 82 -12.65 -26.75 -6.72
CA PHE A 82 -11.78 -27.89 -6.94
C PHE A 82 -12.53 -29.21 -6.70
N SER A 83 -12.13 -30.31 -7.35
CA SER A 83 -12.77 -31.61 -7.16
C SER A 83 -12.66 -32.07 -5.72
N HIS A 84 -13.73 -32.68 -5.17
CA HIS A 84 -13.78 -33.27 -3.82
C HIS A 84 -13.57 -32.31 -2.64
N GLU A 85 -13.69 -30.99 -2.80
CA GLU A 85 -13.54 -30.02 -1.71
C GLU A 85 -14.46 -30.34 -0.51
N SER A 86 -15.75 -30.64 -0.77
CA SER A 86 -16.74 -30.95 0.26
C SER A 86 -16.43 -32.19 1.06
N ASP A 87 -15.72 -33.15 0.47
CA ASP A 87 -15.45 -34.46 1.09
C ASP A 87 -14.20 -34.43 2.00
N LEU A 88 -13.30 -33.50 1.74
CA LEU A 88 -12.02 -33.40 2.41
C LEU A 88 -11.93 -32.22 3.37
N GLY A 89 -12.79 -31.20 3.24
CA GLY A 89 -12.68 -29.97 4.03
C GLY A 89 -12.51 -30.19 5.51
N ASP A 90 -13.46 -30.91 6.14
CA ASP A 90 -13.44 -31.18 7.58
C ASP A 90 -12.31 -32.13 8.03
N LYS A 91 -11.70 -32.85 7.07
CA LYS A 91 -10.57 -33.76 7.36
C LYS A 91 -9.24 -33.05 7.32
N ILE A 92 -9.11 -32.07 6.42
CA ILE A 92 -7.87 -31.31 6.25
C ILE A 92 -7.79 -30.13 7.22
N ILE A 93 -8.95 -29.53 7.54
CA ILE A 93 -9.01 -28.43 8.50
C ILE A 93 -9.70 -28.92 9.75
N HIS A 94 -8.92 -29.11 10.80
CA HIS A 94 -9.40 -29.61 12.08
C HIS A 94 -9.07 -28.62 13.19
N GLU A 95 -10.05 -28.29 14.05
CA GLU A 95 -9.89 -27.34 15.17
C GLU A 95 -9.23 -26.01 14.79
N GLY A 96 -9.54 -25.49 13.60
CA GLY A 96 -8.97 -24.22 13.13
C GLY A 96 -7.49 -24.30 12.77
N LYS A 97 -7.03 -25.45 12.28
CA LYS A 97 -5.65 -25.66 11.82
C LYS A 97 -5.62 -26.67 10.67
N VAL A 98 -4.59 -26.56 9.83
CA VAL A 98 -4.31 -27.58 8.84
C VAL A 98 -3.78 -28.85 9.56
N ASP A 99 -4.44 -29.97 9.31
CA ASP A 99 -4.03 -31.27 9.83
C ASP A 99 -2.92 -31.90 8.97
N ALA A 100 -1.68 -31.81 9.44
CA ALA A 100 -0.52 -32.34 8.75
C ALA A 100 -0.54 -33.87 8.62
N ASP A 101 -1.13 -34.59 9.59
CA ASP A 101 -1.24 -36.05 9.55
C ASP A 101 -2.27 -36.49 8.51
N ALA A 102 -3.36 -35.73 8.37
CA ALA A 102 -4.34 -35.94 7.29
C ALA A 102 -3.73 -35.74 5.91
N LEU A 103 -2.93 -34.67 5.71
CA LEU A 103 -2.19 -34.45 4.44
C LEU A 103 -1.22 -35.62 4.18
N ALA A 104 -0.43 -36.03 5.18
CA ALA A 104 0.48 -37.17 5.04
C ALA A 104 -0.26 -38.48 4.79
N ALA A 105 -1.49 -38.65 5.27
CA ALA A 105 -2.32 -39.80 4.95
C ALA A 105 -2.76 -39.78 3.48
N LEU A 106 -3.12 -38.61 2.92
CA LEU A 106 -3.43 -38.47 1.50
C LEU A 106 -2.21 -38.80 0.61
N ASP A 107 -1.02 -38.32 0.96
CA ASP A 107 0.21 -38.62 0.24
C ASP A 107 0.42 -40.16 0.13
N ARG A 108 0.13 -40.91 1.19
CA ARG A 108 0.26 -42.37 1.23
C ARG A 108 -0.77 -43.10 0.37
N THR A 109 -1.86 -42.46 0.00
CA THR A 109 -2.88 -43.12 -0.85
C THR A 109 -2.41 -43.31 -2.30
N GLY A 110 -1.45 -42.53 -2.75
CA GLY A 110 -1.01 -42.51 -4.15
C GLY A 110 -2.04 -41.92 -5.11
N ASN A 111 -3.16 -41.37 -4.60
CA ASN A 111 -4.17 -40.70 -5.41
C ASN A 111 -3.82 -39.23 -5.59
N ALA A 112 -3.22 -38.90 -6.74
CA ALA A 112 -2.75 -37.55 -7.03
C ALA A 112 -3.88 -36.49 -7.00
N GLU A 113 -5.11 -36.83 -7.41
CA GLU A 113 -6.23 -35.92 -7.43
C GLU A 113 -6.68 -35.57 -6.00
N LEU A 114 -6.93 -36.55 -5.15
CA LEU A 114 -7.31 -36.33 -3.75
C LEU A 114 -6.22 -35.61 -2.97
N THR A 115 -4.95 -35.98 -3.22
CA THR A 115 -3.81 -35.32 -2.57
C THR A 115 -3.70 -33.86 -2.98
N ALA A 116 -3.84 -33.56 -4.27
CA ALA A 116 -3.83 -32.19 -4.77
C ALA A 116 -4.97 -31.36 -4.14
N THR A 117 -6.17 -31.94 -4.03
CA THR A 117 -7.31 -31.30 -3.35
C THR A 117 -7.02 -31.02 -1.88
N GLY A 118 -6.41 -31.96 -1.17
CA GLY A 118 -6.01 -31.75 0.23
C GLY A 118 -5.05 -30.59 0.40
N TYR A 119 -4.00 -30.52 -0.42
CA TYR A 119 -3.05 -29.41 -0.43
C TYR A 119 -3.68 -28.08 -0.90
N PHE A 120 -4.61 -28.12 -1.84
CA PHE A 120 -5.37 -26.94 -2.22
C PHE A 120 -6.19 -26.37 -1.05
N LEU A 121 -6.92 -27.21 -0.33
CA LEU A 121 -7.71 -26.81 0.86
C LEU A 121 -6.83 -26.25 1.97
N ALA A 122 -5.67 -26.88 2.23
CA ALA A 122 -4.69 -26.35 3.16
C ALA A 122 -4.17 -24.97 2.72
N GLY A 123 -3.84 -24.80 1.44
CA GLY A 123 -3.41 -23.53 0.88
C GLY A 123 -4.49 -22.45 0.96
N LYS A 124 -5.74 -22.81 0.67
CA LYS A 124 -6.88 -21.91 0.77
C LYS A 124 -7.09 -21.46 2.21
N TYR A 125 -7.07 -22.37 3.16
CA TYR A 125 -7.16 -22.07 4.59
C TYR A 125 -6.09 -21.07 5.04
N GLU A 126 -4.83 -21.31 4.70
CA GLU A 126 -3.72 -20.40 5.04
C GLU A 126 -3.86 -19.04 4.36
N SER A 127 -4.31 -19.00 3.10
CA SER A 127 -4.62 -17.74 2.39
C SER A 127 -5.72 -16.95 3.09
N ASP A 128 -6.82 -17.61 3.47
CA ASP A 128 -7.95 -16.97 4.16
C ASP A 128 -7.55 -16.42 5.53
N HIS A 129 -6.50 -16.99 6.14
CA HIS A 129 -5.90 -16.53 7.39
C HIS A 129 -4.70 -15.59 7.18
N GLY A 130 -4.38 -15.23 5.93
CA GLY A 130 -3.33 -14.28 5.56
C GLY A 130 -1.90 -14.85 5.67
N ASN A 131 -1.72 -16.14 5.86
CA ASN A 131 -0.42 -16.81 5.85
C ASN A 131 -0.02 -17.18 4.41
N PHE A 132 0.18 -16.16 3.57
CA PHE A 132 0.48 -16.35 2.15
C PHE A 132 1.76 -17.13 1.87
N PRO A 133 2.86 -17.00 2.66
CA PRO A 133 4.04 -17.83 2.47
C PRO A 133 3.78 -19.33 2.64
N GLN A 134 2.92 -19.71 3.58
CA GLN A 134 2.56 -21.10 3.78
C GLN A 134 1.54 -21.59 2.73
N ALA A 135 0.57 -20.75 2.39
CA ALA A 135 -0.38 -21.02 1.31
C ALA A 135 0.35 -21.32 -0.01
N LYS A 136 1.35 -20.49 -0.35
CA LYS A 136 2.21 -20.70 -1.53
C LYS A 136 2.83 -22.10 -1.56
N LYS A 137 3.39 -22.58 -0.44
CA LYS A 137 4.01 -23.92 -0.35
C LYS A 137 3.01 -25.03 -0.60
N TYR A 138 1.80 -24.89 -0.07
CA TYR A 138 0.73 -25.87 -0.28
C TYR A 138 0.24 -25.87 -1.73
N TYR A 139 0.01 -24.72 -2.33
CA TYR A 139 -0.36 -24.64 -3.75
C TYR A 139 0.75 -25.14 -4.68
N GLU A 140 2.02 -24.87 -4.38
CA GLU A 140 3.14 -25.41 -5.12
C GLU A 140 3.17 -26.96 -5.08
N THR A 141 2.86 -27.54 -3.92
CA THR A 141 2.77 -29.00 -3.78
C THR A 141 1.58 -29.56 -4.56
N ALA A 142 0.43 -28.91 -4.52
CA ALA A 142 -0.74 -29.29 -5.31
C ALA A 142 -0.46 -29.20 -6.83
N LEU A 143 0.23 -28.14 -7.28
CA LEU A 143 0.61 -27.95 -8.69
C LEU A 143 1.58 -29.01 -9.21
N ARG A 144 2.48 -29.54 -8.36
CA ARG A 144 3.33 -30.69 -8.78
C ARG A 144 2.52 -31.92 -9.11
N LEU A 145 1.36 -32.09 -8.48
CA LEU A 145 0.46 -33.22 -8.72
C LEU A 145 -0.51 -32.96 -9.89
N GLN A 146 -0.92 -31.72 -10.07
CA GLN A 146 -1.83 -31.29 -11.15
C GLN A 146 -1.35 -30.00 -11.82
N PRO A 147 -0.29 -30.05 -12.64
CA PRO A 147 0.35 -28.86 -13.22
C PRO A 147 -0.52 -28.08 -14.20
N GLU A 148 -1.51 -28.73 -14.80
CA GLU A 148 -2.42 -28.16 -15.81
C GLU A 148 -3.79 -27.76 -15.20
N SER A 149 -3.89 -27.63 -13.86
CA SER A 149 -5.11 -27.16 -13.21
C SER A 149 -5.22 -25.64 -13.25
N PRO A 150 -6.17 -25.05 -14.00
CA PRO A 150 -6.31 -23.59 -14.05
C PRO A 150 -6.59 -22.99 -12.66
N THR A 151 -7.38 -23.67 -11.83
CA THR A 151 -7.68 -23.24 -10.47
C THR A 151 -6.43 -23.14 -9.62
N LEU A 152 -5.59 -24.17 -9.61
CA LEU A 152 -4.33 -24.15 -8.85
C LEU A 152 -3.38 -23.07 -9.34
N LEU A 153 -3.26 -22.89 -10.66
CA LEU A 153 -2.43 -21.85 -11.27
C LEU A 153 -2.88 -20.45 -10.84
N ILE A 154 -4.19 -20.19 -10.79
CA ILE A 154 -4.76 -18.92 -10.34
C ILE A 154 -4.44 -18.66 -8.85
N TYR A 155 -4.70 -19.63 -7.97
CA TYR A 155 -4.43 -19.46 -6.54
C TYR A 155 -2.95 -19.35 -6.22
N TYR A 156 -2.11 -20.08 -6.95
CA TYR A 156 -0.66 -19.97 -6.81
C TYR A 156 -0.16 -18.60 -7.27
N ALA A 157 -0.63 -18.12 -8.43
CA ALA A 157 -0.31 -16.76 -8.92
C ALA A 157 -0.75 -15.69 -7.91
N ALA A 158 -1.95 -15.84 -7.32
CA ALA A 158 -2.43 -14.95 -6.25
C ALA A 158 -1.48 -14.94 -5.04
N SER A 159 -1.02 -16.10 -4.59
CA SER A 159 -0.08 -16.21 -3.46
C SER A 159 1.29 -15.61 -3.77
N LEU A 160 1.76 -15.76 -5.01
CA LEU A 160 3.00 -15.12 -5.49
C LEU A 160 2.87 -13.60 -5.47
N MET A 161 1.75 -13.06 -5.94
CA MET A 161 1.45 -11.62 -5.86
C MET A 161 1.50 -11.11 -4.41
N ARG A 162 0.83 -11.81 -3.49
CA ARG A 162 0.79 -11.45 -2.07
C ARG A 162 2.15 -11.53 -1.39
N THR A 163 3.09 -12.29 -1.96
CA THR A 163 4.47 -12.42 -1.47
C THR A 163 5.49 -11.63 -2.30
N GLY A 164 5.05 -10.65 -3.11
CA GLY A 164 5.91 -9.74 -3.88
C GLY A 164 6.72 -10.41 -4.98
N GLN A 165 6.17 -11.43 -5.65
CA GLN A 165 6.82 -12.19 -6.72
C GLN A 165 6.02 -12.08 -8.02
N SER A 166 5.74 -10.84 -8.46
CA SER A 166 4.86 -10.55 -9.61
C SER A 166 5.39 -11.11 -10.92
N ALA A 167 6.70 -11.07 -11.14
CA ALA A 167 7.31 -11.63 -12.34
C ALA A 167 7.08 -13.14 -12.46
N LEU A 168 7.18 -13.87 -11.34
CA LEU A 168 6.87 -15.30 -11.31
C LEU A 168 5.38 -15.55 -11.45
N ALA A 169 4.53 -14.75 -10.78
CA ALA A 169 3.08 -14.83 -10.87
C ALA A 169 2.60 -14.70 -12.31
N LEU A 170 3.24 -13.83 -13.13
CA LEU A 170 2.88 -13.63 -14.53
C LEU A 170 2.97 -14.94 -15.33
N THR A 171 4.02 -15.72 -15.15
CA THR A 171 4.19 -17.01 -15.82
C THR A 171 3.02 -17.97 -15.55
N TYR A 172 2.57 -18.03 -14.29
CA TYR A 172 1.47 -18.92 -13.91
C TYR A 172 0.09 -18.37 -14.32
N ALA A 173 -0.11 -17.07 -14.27
CA ALA A 173 -1.34 -16.43 -14.73
C ALA A 173 -1.51 -16.57 -16.26
N GLU A 174 -0.44 -16.39 -17.05
CA GLU A 174 -0.44 -16.63 -18.48
C GLU A 174 -0.72 -18.11 -18.80
N HIS A 175 -0.14 -19.03 -18.01
CA HIS A 175 -0.41 -20.46 -18.17
C HIS A 175 -1.89 -20.76 -17.90
N ALA A 176 -2.47 -20.24 -16.82
CA ALA A 176 -3.88 -20.41 -16.52
C ALA A 176 -4.79 -19.88 -17.66
N ALA A 177 -4.51 -18.69 -18.18
CA ALA A 177 -5.29 -18.09 -19.27
C ALA A 177 -5.12 -18.84 -20.61
N ARG A 178 -3.98 -19.48 -20.85
CA ARG A 178 -3.73 -20.30 -22.03
C ARG A 178 -4.52 -21.62 -21.98
N ILE A 179 -4.58 -22.27 -20.81
CA ILE A 179 -5.32 -23.52 -20.62
C ILE A 179 -6.84 -23.27 -20.63
N ALA A 180 -7.26 -22.18 -19.99
CA ALA A 180 -8.67 -21.82 -19.85
C ALA A 180 -8.95 -20.42 -20.45
N PRO A 181 -8.88 -20.26 -21.79
CA PRO A 181 -8.96 -18.95 -22.44
C PRO A 181 -10.30 -18.24 -22.31
N ASP A 182 -11.36 -18.96 -21.92
CA ASP A 182 -12.69 -18.43 -21.68
C ASP A 182 -13.10 -18.47 -20.19
N SER A 183 -12.11 -18.61 -19.30
CA SER A 183 -12.32 -18.47 -17.86
C SER A 183 -12.20 -17.00 -17.46
N PRO A 184 -13.27 -16.37 -16.93
CA PRO A 184 -13.21 -15.01 -16.44
C PRO A 184 -12.24 -14.89 -15.24
N ASP A 185 -12.07 -15.95 -14.43
CA ASP A 185 -11.15 -15.98 -13.30
C ASP A 185 -9.68 -16.00 -13.76
N ALA A 186 -9.34 -16.82 -14.77
CA ALA A 186 -7.98 -16.86 -15.31
C ALA A 186 -7.60 -15.53 -15.98
N LEU A 187 -8.51 -14.95 -16.75
CA LEU A 187 -8.30 -13.64 -17.40
C LEU A 187 -8.27 -12.50 -16.38
N GLY A 188 -9.10 -12.56 -15.35
CA GLY A 188 -9.11 -11.61 -14.26
C GLY A 188 -7.77 -11.59 -13.53
N MET A 189 -7.27 -12.77 -13.13
CA MET A 189 -5.96 -12.94 -12.48
C MET A 189 -4.82 -12.45 -13.39
N LEU A 190 -4.84 -12.84 -14.67
CA LEU A 190 -3.84 -12.37 -15.63
C LEU A 190 -3.79 -10.84 -15.68
N GLY A 191 -4.95 -10.18 -15.73
CA GLY A 191 -5.01 -8.72 -15.71
C GLY A 191 -4.44 -8.11 -14.43
N PHE A 192 -4.73 -8.69 -13.25
CA PHE A 192 -4.16 -8.19 -11.98
C PHE A 192 -2.63 -8.31 -11.96
N VAL A 193 -2.09 -9.45 -12.40
CA VAL A 193 -0.64 -9.66 -12.43
C VAL A 193 0.01 -8.72 -13.46
N GLN A 194 -0.57 -8.59 -14.65
CA GLN A 194 -0.06 -7.69 -15.69
C GLN A 194 -0.04 -6.23 -15.22
N PHE A 195 -1.10 -5.79 -14.53
CA PHE A 195 -1.18 -4.43 -14.00
C PHE A 195 -0.13 -4.15 -12.92
N ALA A 196 0.06 -5.11 -12.00
CA ALA A 196 1.10 -5.02 -10.97
C ALA A 196 2.52 -5.08 -11.55
N SER A 197 2.70 -5.78 -12.68
CA SER A 197 3.96 -5.85 -13.42
C SER A 197 4.16 -4.71 -14.43
N ASP A 198 3.36 -3.65 -14.33
CA ASP A 198 3.43 -2.46 -15.18
C ASP A 198 3.08 -2.68 -16.67
N HIS A 199 2.39 -3.78 -16.97
CA HIS A 199 1.87 -4.09 -18.31
C HIS A 199 0.41 -3.63 -18.46
N THR A 200 0.16 -2.34 -18.23
CA THR A 200 -1.20 -1.77 -18.13
C THR A 200 -2.05 -2.02 -19.37
N ALA A 201 -1.49 -1.93 -20.58
CA ALA A 201 -2.24 -2.16 -21.82
C ALA A 201 -2.70 -3.63 -21.96
N ASP A 202 -1.89 -4.58 -21.51
CA ASP A 202 -2.23 -6.00 -21.52
C ASP A 202 -3.31 -6.32 -20.48
N ALA A 203 -3.19 -5.75 -19.28
CA ALA A 203 -4.17 -5.86 -18.22
C ALA A 203 -5.56 -5.38 -18.68
N ILE A 204 -5.62 -4.21 -19.34
CA ILE A 204 -6.87 -3.68 -19.92
C ILE A 204 -7.52 -4.70 -20.89
N ARG A 205 -6.71 -5.33 -21.78
CA ARG A 205 -7.22 -6.33 -22.73
C ARG A 205 -7.76 -7.57 -22.01
N ALA A 206 -7.02 -8.08 -21.03
CA ALA A 206 -7.42 -9.25 -20.24
C ALA A 206 -8.72 -9.00 -19.47
N TRP A 207 -8.82 -7.86 -18.77
CA TRP A 207 -10.02 -7.51 -18.01
C TRP A 207 -11.24 -7.21 -18.87
N LYS A 208 -11.09 -6.57 -20.04
CA LYS A 208 -12.19 -6.41 -20.99
C LYS A 208 -12.76 -7.77 -21.45
N LYS A 209 -11.88 -8.73 -21.73
CA LYS A 209 -12.29 -10.08 -22.09
C LYS A 209 -12.97 -10.79 -20.90
N ALA A 210 -12.43 -10.68 -19.70
CA ALA A 210 -13.01 -11.25 -18.48
C ALA A 210 -14.44 -10.73 -18.23
N LEU A 211 -14.63 -9.40 -18.30
CA LEU A 211 -15.93 -8.75 -18.09
C LEU A 211 -16.96 -9.07 -19.18
N ALA A 212 -16.52 -9.34 -20.41
CA ALA A 212 -17.40 -9.79 -21.48
C ALA A 212 -17.96 -11.21 -21.23
N LEU A 213 -17.21 -12.04 -20.48
CA LEU A 213 -17.61 -13.40 -20.10
C LEU A 213 -18.48 -13.42 -18.83
N ARG A 214 -18.10 -12.63 -17.83
CA ARG A 214 -18.82 -12.54 -16.56
C ARG A 214 -18.63 -11.13 -15.96
N PRO A 215 -19.72 -10.42 -15.60
CA PRO A 215 -19.64 -9.17 -14.87
C PRO A 215 -18.95 -9.37 -13.51
N ASP A 216 -17.98 -8.49 -13.19
CA ASP A 216 -17.28 -8.48 -11.92
C ASP A 216 -17.00 -7.03 -11.52
N PRO A 217 -17.51 -6.55 -10.35
CA PRO A 217 -17.37 -5.15 -9.94
C PRO A 217 -15.92 -4.79 -9.59
N ILE A 218 -15.13 -5.74 -9.09
CA ILE A 218 -13.72 -5.53 -8.74
C ILE A 218 -12.90 -5.34 -10.01
N ILE A 219 -13.05 -6.27 -10.97
CA ILE A 219 -12.36 -6.17 -12.27
C ILE A 219 -12.75 -4.87 -12.98
N LYS A 220 -14.04 -4.48 -12.93
CA LYS A 220 -14.51 -3.23 -13.53
C LYS A 220 -13.81 -2.01 -12.93
N GLN A 221 -13.70 -1.93 -11.60
CA GLN A 221 -13.04 -0.83 -10.91
C GLN A 221 -11.56 -0.70 -11.31
N TYR A 222 -10.85 -1.84 -11.37
CA TYR A 222 -9.45 -1.87 -11.79
C TYR A 222 -9.28 -1.52 -13.26
N LEU A 223 -10.17 -1.99 -14.13
CA LEU A 223 -10.17 -1.60 -15.54
C LEU A 223 -10.33 -0.09 -15.71
N GLU A 224 -11.31 0.53 -15.05
CA GLU A 224 -11.53 1.98 -15.10
C GLU A 224 -10.32 2.77 -14.62
N ARG A 225 -9.63 2.27 -13.59
CA ARG A 225 -8.38 2.85 -13.11
C ARG A 225 -7.27 2.72 -14.16
N ALA A 226 -7.04 1.51 -14.69
CA ALA A 226 -6.01 1.25 -15.69
C ALA A 226 -6.24 2.06 -16.99
N GLU A 227 -7.50 2.25 -17.42
CA GLU A 227 -7.83 3.07 -18.58
C GLU A 227 -7.49 4.56 -18.35
N ARG A 228 -7.74 5.11 -17.15
CA ARG A 228 -7.32 6.47 -16.80
C ARG A 228 -5.80 6.62 -16.84
N GLU A 229 -5.06 5.68 -16.23
CA GLU A 229 -3.60 5.66 -16.25
C GLU A 229 -3.07 5.57 -17.69
N SER A 230 -3.51 4.60 -18.45
CA SER A 230 -3.08 4.39 -19.84
C SER A 230 -3.34 5.62 -20.73
N SER A 231 -4.48 6.30 -20.52
CA SER A 231 -4.79 7.53 -21.25
C SER A 231 -3.84 8.68 -20.90
N ALA A 232 -3.54 8.84 -19.60
CA ALA A 232 -2.66 9.88 -19.10
C ALA A 232 -1.18 9.63 -19.49
N GLU A 233 -0.77 8.37 -19.52
CA GLU A 233 0.62 7.94 -19.75
C GLU A 233 0.92 7.59 -21.23
N SER A 234 -0.04 7.79 -22.14
CA SER A 234 0.08 7.39 -23.55
C SER A 234 1.27 7.99 -24.30
N SER A 235 1.80 9.15 -23.84
CA SER A 235 2.97 9.84 -24.40
C SER A 235 4.23 9.69 -23.55
N PHE A 236 4.19 8.89 -22.48
CA PHE A 236 5.31 8.77 -21.55
C PHE A 236 6.42 7.91 -22.15
N SER A 237 7.64 8.30 -21.83
CA SER A 237 8.85 7.53 -22.08
C SER A 237 9.24 6.78 -20.83
N GLN A 238 10.00 5.70 -20.98
CA GLN A 238 10.49 4.87 -19.89
C GLN A 238 12.01 4.99 -19.76
N ARG A 239 12.49 4.83 -18.54
CA ARG A 239 13.89 4.67 -18.19
C ARG A 239 14.04 3.68 -17.04
N GLU A 240 14.89 2.71 -17.20
CA GLU A 240 15.14 1.67 -16.20
C GLU A 240 16.42 1.96 -15.41
N SER A 241 16.42 1.63 -14.13
CA SER A 241 17.58 1.44 -13.28
C SER A 241 17.61 0.00 -12.75
N SER A 242 18.50 -0.29 -11.81
CA SER A 242 18.59 -1.63 -11.21
C SER A 242 17.34 -2.05 -10.45
N HIS A 243 16.64 -1.08 -9.84
CA HIS A 243 15.50 -1.33 -8.95
C HIS A 243 14.22 -0.63 -9.37
N PHE A 244 14.31 0.31 -10.34
CA PHE A 244 13.19 1.18 -10.69
C PHE A 244 12.92 1.20 -12.19
N ASN A 245 11.63 1.27 -12.54
CA ASN A 245 11.16 1.59 -13.88
C ASN A 245 10.48 2.96 -13.84
N LEU A 246 11.15 3.99 -14.41
CA LEU A 246 10.70 5.38 -14.38
C LEU A 246 9.91 5.73 -15.63
N HIS A 247 8.67 6.15 -15.45
CA HIS A 247 7.77 6.68 -16.49
C HIS A 247 7.69 8.19 -16.38
N PHE A 248 7.81 8.90 -17.51
CA PHE A 248 7.79 10.38 -17.52
C PHE A 248 7.41 10.94 -18.88
N GLU A 249 6.86 12.15 -18.89
CA GLU A 249 6.71 12.94 -20.11
C GLU A 249 7.96 13.78 -20.36
N GLY A 250 8.62 13.55 -21.50
CA GLY A 250 9.93 14.12 -21.80
C GLY A 250 10.01 15.65 -21.84
N LYS A 251 8.86 16.34 -22.02
CA LYS A 251 8.80 17.80 -22.05
C LYS A 251 8.70 18.44 -20.65
N GLN A 252 8.35 17.69 -19.63
CA GLN A 252 8.04 18.21 -18.29
C GLN A 252 9.17 18.07 -17.29
N THR A 253 10.12 17.20 -17.57
CA THR A 253 11.26 16.97 -16.69
C THR A 253 12.56 17.01 -17.49
N SER A 254 13.61 17.61 -16.89
CA SER A 254 14.94 17.62 -17.49
C SER A 254 15.63 16.27 -17.35
N GLU A 255 16.55 15.95 -18.25
CA GLU A 255 17.38 14.73 -18.16
C GLU A 255 18.20 14.70 -16.87
N ASN A 256 18.67 15.85 -16.43
CA ASN A 256 19.42 15.98 -15.18
C ASN A 256 18.55 15.63 -13.97
N PHE A 257 17.33 16.15 -13.91
CA PHE A 257 16.38 15.86 -12.83
C PHE A 257 16.07 14.36 -12.76
N ARG A 258 15.77 13.71 -13.88
CA ARG A 258 15.46 12.27 -13.91
C ARG A 258 16.63 11.41 -13.45
N ARG A 259 17.86 11.78 -13.85
CA ARG A 259 19.07 11.07 -13.40
C ARG A 259 19.31 11.23 -11.91
N GLU A 260 19.14 12.46 -11.40
CA GLU A 260 19.28 12.78 -9.98
C GLU A 260 18.21 12.04 -9.14
N LEU A 261 16.96 12.02 -9.60
CA LEU A 261 15.85 11.31 -8.94
C LEU A 261 16.10 9.80 -8.85
N LEU A 262 16.52 9.17 -9.95
CA LEU A 262 16.86 7.74 -9.92
C LEU A 262 18.06 7.46 -9.01
N ALA A 263 19.08 8.29 -9.02
CA ALA A 263 20.23 8.14 -8.12
C ALA A 263 19.83 8.29 -6.65
N THR A 264 18.89 9.19 -6.33
CA THR A 264 18.34 9.34 -4.97
C THR A 264 17.56 8.09 -4.57
N LEU A 265 16.68 7.61 -5.43
CA LEU A 265 15.89 6.39 -5.17
C LEU A 265 16.79 5.14 -5.01
N ASP A 266 17.81 4.97 -5.84
CA ASP A 266 18.75 3.85 -5.72
C ASP A 266 19.54 3.93 -4.41
N ALA A 267 19.95 5.12 -3.96
CA ALA A 267 20.61 5.32 -2.67
C ALA A 267 19.67 5.03 -1.50
N ASP A 268 18.42 5.51 -1.55
CA ASP A 268 17.38 5.23 -0.55
C ASP A 268 17.06 3.74 -0.49
N TYR A 269 17.02 3.05 -1.64
CA TYR A 269 16.83 1.60 -1.71
C TYR A 269 17.93 0.85 -0.97
N ASP A 270 19.20 1.19 -1.22
CA ASP A 270 20.34 0.58 -0.55
C ASP A 270 20.33 0.83 0.95
N ASP A 271 19.93 2.03 1.38
CA ASP A 271 19.76 2.38 2.80
C ASP A 271 18.67 1.50 3.43
N LEU A 272 17.50 1.40 2.81
CA LEU A 272 16.39 0.59 3.32
C LEU A 272 16.73 -0.91 3.35
N VAL A 273 17.46 -1.43 2.36
CA VAL A 273 17.95 -2.83 2.38
C VAL A 273 18.85 -3.06 3.60
N ARG A 274 19.73 -2.11 3.91
CA ARG A 274 20.63 -2.20 5.06
C ARG A 274 19.86 -2.14 6.38
N ASP A 275 18.90 -1.21 6.49
CA ASP A 275 18.21 -0.91 7.74
C ASP A 275 17.08 -1.91 8.01
N LEU A 276 16.30 -2.28 6.99
CA LEU A 276 15.20 -3.24 7.13
C LEU A 276 15.60 -4.70 6.86
N GLY A 277 16.81 -4.97 6.38
CA GLY A 277 17.32 -6.33 6.14
C GLY A 277 16.53 -7.10 5.08
N TYR A 278 15.88 -6.40 4.16
CA TYR A 278 15.01 -6.97 3.13
C TYR A 278 15.30 -6.31 1.78
N SER A 279 15.27 -7.10 0.72
CA SER A 279 15.38 -6.61 -0.67
C SER A 279 14.13 -6.97 -1.45
N PRO A 280 13.37 -6.00 -1.95
CA PRO A 280 12.25 -6.25 -2.86
C PRO A 280 12.64 -7.11 -4.07
N HIS A 281 11.78 -8.04 -4.46
CA HIS A 281 12.07 -8.97 -5.56
C HIS A 281 11.76 -8.38 -6.92
N ASP A 282 10.74 -7.51 -6.99
CA ASP A 282 10.27 -6.93 -8.24
C ASP A 282 10.78 -5.49 -8.39
N THR A 283 10.97 -5.06 -9.63
CA THR A 283 11.28 -3.66 -9.96
C THR A 283 10.10 -2.76 -9.57
N ILE A 284 10.40 -1.62 -8.96
CA ILE A 284 9.41 -0.65 -8.49
C ILE A 284 9.11 0.35 -9.59
N ALA A 285 7.85 0.45 -10.00
CA ALA A 285 7.42 1.44 -10.98
C ALA A 285 7.32 2.82 -10.34
N VAL A 286 7.88 3.82 -11.00
CA VAL A 286 7.88 5.23 -10.58
C VAL A 286 7.33 6.07 -11.72
N THR A 287 6.27 6.85 -11.48
CA THR A 287 5.67 7.69 -12.52
C THR A 287 5.70 9.15 -12.12
N LEU A 288 6.26 9.98 -13.01
CA LEU A 288 6.31 11.44 -12.85
C LEU A 288 5.14 12.08 -13.59
N TYR A 289 4.29 12.77 -12.86
CA TYR A 289 3.12 13.47 -13.39
C TYR A 289 3.26 15.00 -13.27
N THR A 290 2.51 15.74 -14.09
CA THR A 290 2.19 17.11 -13.70
C THR A 290 1.28 17.08 -12.47
N GLN A 291 1.20 18.18 -11.74
CA GLN A 291 0.27 18.32 -10.61
C GLN A 291 -1.16 17.96 -11.02
N GLN A 292 -1.64 18.49 -12.12
CA GLN A 292 -2.99 18.25 -12.60
C GLN A 292 -3.22 16.77 -12.95
N THR A 293 -2.32 16.17 -13.74
CA THR A 293 -2.42 14.77 -14.13
C THR A 293 -2.36 13.84 -12.92
N PHE A 294 -1.51 14.17 -11.94
CA PHE A 294 -1.41 13.41 -10.68
C PHE A 294 -2.77 13.30 -9.98
N PHE A 295 -3.47 14.42 -9.80
CA PHE A 295 -4.78 14.41 -9.16
C PHE A 295 -5.87 13.75 -10.02
N ASP A 296 -5.83 13.92 -11.34
CA ASP A 296 -6.79 13.31 -12.25
C ASP A 296 -6.67 11.77 -12.26
N VAL A 297 -5.46 11.25 -12.18
CA VAL A 297 -5.17 9.80 -12.16
C VAL A 297 -5.42 9.20 -10.78
N THR A 298 -4.83 9.79 -9.74
CA THR A 298 -4.83 9.21 -8.39
C THR A 298 -6.11 9.50 -7.62
N ARG A 299 -6.81 10.60 -7.96
CA ARG A 299 -7.91 11.17 -7.17
C ARG A 299 -7.49 11.50 -5.74
N ALA A 300 -6.21 11.73 -5.54
CA ALA A 300 -5.65 12.11 -4.26
C ALA A 300 -6.11 13.51 -3.85
N PRO A 301 -6.13 13.81 -2.56
CA PRO A 301 -6.30 15.18 -2.08
C PRO A 301 -5.20 16.10 -2.63
N SER A 302 -5.52 17.39 -2.83
CA SER A 302 -4.63 18.37 -3.46
C SER A 302 -3.29 18.63 -2.72
N TRP A 303 -3.22 18.24 -1.47
CA TRP A 303 -2.07 18.36 -0.60
C TRP A 303 -1.15 17.12 -0.59
N SER A 304 -1.45 16.04 -1.33
CA SER A 304 -0.60 14.84 -1.42
C SER A 304 0.68 15.17 -2.18
N GLY A 305 1.82 15.02 -1.51
CA GLY A 305 3.14 15.27 -2.09
C GLY A 305 3.62 14.16 -3.02
N ALA A 306 3.21 12.91 -2.76
CA ALA A 306 3.41 11.72 -3.57
C ALA A 306 2.46 10.63 -3.08
N ILE A 307 2.36 9.50 -3.78
CA ILE A 307 1.57 8.34 -3.37
C ILE A 307 2.30 7.07 -3.79
N ASN A 308 2.28 6.09 -2.90
CA ASN A 308 2.62 4.72 -3.23
C ASN A 308 1.37 3.82 -3.11
N ASP A 309 0.83 3.42 -4.23
CA ASP A 309 -0.32 2.52 -4.36
C ASP A 309 0.05 1.23 -5.11
N GLY A 310 1.29 0.79 -4.93
CA GLY A 310 1.97 -0.26 -5.71
C GLY A 310 2.86 0.32 -6.81
N LYS A 311 2.71 1.61 -7.13
CA LYS A 311 3.59 2.41 -7.98
C LYS A 311 3.87 3.73 -7.26
N LEU A 312 5.11 4.20 -7.26
CA LEU A 312 5.44 5.53 -6.78
C LEU A 312 4.95 6.58 -7.79
N ARG A 313 4.01 7.41 -7.37
CA ARG A 313 3.45 8.48 -8.20
C ARG A 313 3.86 9.82 -7.64
N ILE A 314 4.60 10.59 -8.42
CA ILE A 314 5.26 11.80 -7.97
C ILE A 314 4.79 12.97 -8.84
N PRO A 315 4.12 13.98 -8.28
CA PRO A 315 3.82 15.20 -9.00
C PRO A 315 5.09 16.06 -9.12
N VAL A 316 5.49 16.38 -10.34
CA VAL A 316 6.64 17.24 -10.64
C VAL A 316 6.17 18.54 -11.24
N ASN A 317 6.42 19.65 -10.57
CA ASN A 317 5.99 21.00 -10.98
C ASN A 317 7.12 21.76 -11.68
N GLY A 318 7.65 21.21 -12.77
CA GLY A 318 8.77 21.85 -13.47
C GLY A 318 10.08 21.87 -12.68
N MET A 319 10.23 21.00 -11.69
CA MET A 319 11.44 20.87 -10.88
C MET A 319 12.66 20.56 -11.74
N GLN A 320 13.77 21.23 -11.46
CA GLN A 320 15.03 21.07 -12.20
C GLN A 320 16.06 20.20 -11.44
N SER A 321 15.88 20.04 -10.13
CA SER A 321 16.71 19.23 -9.24
C SER A 321 15.87 18.56 -8.14
N VAL A 322 16.38 17.51 -7.54
CA VAL A 322 15.78 16.87 -6.36
C VAL A 322 16.09 17.76 -5.15
N THR A 323 15.04 18.32 -4.54
CA THR A 323 15.17 19.06 -3.28
C THR A 323 15.28 18.09 -2.10
N SER A 324 15.78 18.59 -0.97
CA SER A 324 15.82 17.81 0.26
C SER A 324 14.42 17.33 0.70
N ASP A 325 13.41 18.17 0.56
CA ASP A 325 12.03 17.82 0.89
C ASP A 325 11.49 16.71 -0.02
N LEU A 326 11.78 16.79 -1.33
CA LEU A 326 11.42 15.72 -2.26
C LEU A 326 12.16 14.42 -1.92
N ALA A 327 13.45 14.47 -1.59
CA ALA A 327 14.22 13.29 -1.18
C ALA A 327 13.60 12.61 0.06
N HIS A 328 13.20 13.37 1.07
CA HIS A 328 12.50 12.82 2.24
C HIS A 328 11.18 12.14 1.85
N VAL A 329 10.37 12.80 1.00
CA VAL A 329 9.11 12.21 0.49
C VAL A 329 9.37 10.92 -0.29
N LEU A 330 10.41 10.89 -1.16
CA LEU A 330 10.77 9.70 -1.93
C LEU A 330 11.13 8.53 -1.01
N LYS A 331 11.96 8.77 0.01
CA LYS A 331 12.35 7.73 0.97
C LYS A 331 11.16 7.24 1.78
N HIS A 332 10.27 8.13 2.21
CA HIS A 332 9.02 7.80 2.91
C HIS A 332 8.15 6.86 2.07
N GLU A 333 7.84 7.25 0.84
CA GLU A 333 6.98 6.46 -0.05
C GLU A 333 7.65 5.14 -0.47
N LEU A 334 8.97 5.13 -0.66
CA LEU A 334 9.71 3.91 -0.96
C LEU A 334 9.67 2.94 0.22
N THR A 335 9.75 3.43 1.45
CA THR A 335 9.66 2.62 2.66
C THR A 335 8.36 1.83 2.73
N HIS A 336 7.24 2.41 2.31
CA HIS A 336 5.97 1.70 2.21
C HIS A 336 6.03 0.47 1.29
N SER A 337 6.78 0.54 0.17
CA SER A 337 6.98 -0.61 -0.72
C SER A 337 7.68 -1.77 -0.01
N PHE A 338 8.71 -1.46 0.78
CA PHE A 338 9.43 -2.46 1.58
C PHE A 338 8.53 -3.09 2.64
N ILE A 339 7.85 -2.27 3.45
CA ILE A 339 6.97 -2.72 4.52
C ILE A 339 5.84 -3.60 3.97
N ALA A 340 5.25 -3.21 2.84
CA ALA A 340 4.17 -3.98 2.23
C ALA A 340 4.64 -5.37 1.82
N GLN A 341 5.80 -5.51 1.19
CA GLN A 341 6.34 -6.81 0.81
C GLN A 341 6.77 -7.63 2.04
N MET A 342 7.42 -7.00 3.03
CA MET A 342 7.85 -7.67 4.27
C MET A 342 6.68 -8.20 5.09
N SER A 343 5.55 -7.49 5.12
CA SER A 343 4.37 -7.83 5.91
C SER A 343 3.24 -8.48 5.10
N SER A 344 3.43 -8.71 3.79
CA SER A 344 2.36 -9.10 2.85
C SER A 344 1.14 -8.15 2.93
N SER A 345 1.39 -6.84 2.99
CA SER A 345 0.42 -5.75 3.14
C SER A 345 -0.44 -5.83 4.41
N ARG A 346 0.05 -6.47 5.48
CA ARG A 346 -0.66 -6.65 6.75
C ARG A 346 -0.14 -5.77 7.89
N CYS A 347 0.78 -4.86 7.60
CA CYS A 347 1.29 -3.92 8.60
C CYS A 347 0.17 -2.96 9.02
N PRO A 348 -0.10 -2.78 10.33
CA PRO A 348 -1.07 -1.78 10.79
C PRO A 348 -0.57 -0.38 10.45
N THR A 349 -1.50 0.55 10.20
CA THR A 349 -1.16 1.89 9.71
C THR A 349 -0.19 2.61 10.63
N TRP A 350 -0.36 2.53 11.96
CA TRP A 350 0.54 3.19 12.90
C TRP A 350 2.00 2.72 12.79
N LEU A 351 2.23 1.42 12.58
CA LEU A 351 3.59 0.89 12.45
C LEU A 351 4.17 1.21 11.07
N ASN A 352 3.34 1.12 10.03
CA ASN A 352 3.74 1.45 8.65
C ASN A 352 4.17 2.92 8.55
N GLU A 353 3.35 3.84 9.03
CA GLU A 353 3.63 5.28 9.03
C GLU A 353 4.79 5.63 9.97
N GLY A 354 4.86 4.96 11.13
CA GLY A 354 5.95 5.18 12.09
C GLY A 354 7.31 4.82 11.50
N ILE A 355 7.43 3.67 10.85
CA ILE A 355 8.67 3.24 10.18
C ILE A 355 8.98 4.18 9.02
N ALA A 356 8.01 4.53 8.17
CA ALA A 356 8.24 5.41 7.02
C ALA A 356 8.76 6.79 7.46
N GLN A 357 8.16 7.39 8.49
CA GLN A 357 8.64 8.65 9.07
C GLN A 357 10.03 8.53 9.69
N MET A 358 10.33 7.42 10.33
CA MET A 358 11.65 7.16 10.92
C MET A 358 12.72 7.05 9.82
N GLU A 359 12.44 6.33 8.75
CA GLU A 359 13.37 6.13 7.63
C GLU A 359 13.58 7.41 6.80
N GLU A 360 12.59 8.28 6.67
CA GLU A 360 12.76 9.60 6.05
C GLU A 360 13.58 10.58 6.92
N GLY A 361 13.97 10.19 8.13
CA GLY A 361 14.82 10.96 9.03
C GLY A 361 14.06 11.88 9.99
N LYS A 362 12.73 11.75 10.12
CA LYS A 362 11.99 12.45 11.17
C LYS A 362 12.32 11.88 12.55
N SER A 363 12.12 12.69 13.58
CA SER A 363 12.27 12.28 14.98
C SER A 363 11.12 12.78 15.84
N SER A 364 10.64 11.91 16.74
CA SER A 364 9.63 12.24 17.73
C SER A 364 10.07 13.34 18.71
N ALA A 365 11.36 13.67 18.76
CA ALA A 365 11.90 14.76 19.60
C ALA A 365 11.21 16.11 19.34
N SER A 366 10.79 16.37 18.10
CA SER A 366 10.06 17.61 17.75
C SER A 366 8.73 17.78 18.47
N ASN A 367 8.05 16.67 18.81
CA ASN A 367 6.78 16.62 19.52
C ASN A 367 6.90 15.94 20.90
N GLY A 368 8.11 15.62 21.34
CA GLY A 368 8.37 14.76 22.50
C GLY A 368 7.71 15.23 23.78
N HIS A 369 7.77 16.54 24.10
CA HIS A 369 7.14 17.09 25.30
C HIS A 369 5.60 16.98 25.24
N ALA A 370 4.99 17.28 24.11
CA ALA A 370 3.56 17.16 23.92
C ALA A 370 3.09 15.71 24.03
N LEU A 371 3.85 14.78 23.42
CA LEU A 371 3.56 13.34 23.53
C LEU A 371 3.72 12.83 24.96
N ALA A 372 4.76 13.26 25.70
CA ALA A 372 4.94 12.87 27.09
C ALA A 372 3.76 13.33 27.97
N GLN A 373 3.24 14.55 27.75
CA GLN A 373 2.03 15.03 28.44
C GLN A 373 0.80 14.22 28.04
N LEU A 374 0.61 13.93 26.75
CA LEU A 374 -0.52 13.19 26.21
C LEU A 374 -0.61 11.78 26.80
N PHE A 375 0.50 11.02 26.73
CA PHE A 375 0.60 9.68 27.31
C PHE A 375 0.53 9.66 28.82
N GLY A 376 1.11 10.66 29.50
CA GLY A 376 1.03 10.82 30.95
C GLY A 376 -0.38 11.13 31.45
N ALA A 377 -1.21 11.76 30.63
CA ALA A 377 -2.61 12.05 30.93
C ALA A 377 -3.56 10.90 30.54
N GLY A 378 -3.11 9.87 29.81
CA GLY A 378 -3.94 8.81 29.25
C GLY A 378 -4.91 9.31 28.17
N ALA A 379 -4.46 10.31 27.39
CA ALA A 379 -5.25 10.96 26.34
C ALA A 379 -4.75 10.64 24.93
N GLU A 380 -3.83 9.69 24.82
CA GLU A 380 -3.33 9.16 23.54
C GLU A 380 -4.43 8.42 22.76
N ILE A 381 -4.25 8.31 21.45
CA ILE A 381 -5.14 7.52 20.60
C ILE A 381 -4.82 6.02 20.82
N PRO A 382 -5.80 5.20 21.20
CA PRO A 382 -5.56 3.78 21.41
C PRO A 382 -5.04 3.07 20.15
N TYR A 383 -4.04 2.20 20.27
CA TYR A 383 -3.40 1.52 19.14
C TYR A 383 -4.37 0.75 18.22
N ASN A 384 -5.43 0.17 18.77
CA ASN A 384 -6.46 -0.49 17.97
C ASN A 384 -7.21 0.48 17.04
N MET A 385 -7.30 1.77 17.39
CA MET A 385 -7.85 2.80 16.51
C MET A 385 -6.83 3.27 15.46
N LEU A 386 -5.55 3.10 15.74
CA LEU A 386 -4.45 3.43 14.83
C LEU A 386 -4.11 2.31 13.84
N GLU A 387 -4.78 1.14 13.92
CA GLU A 387 -4.56 0.05 12.95
C GLU A 387 -5.09 0.38 11.56
N GLY A 388 -6.21 1.10 11.50
CA GLY A 388 -6.87 1.50 10.26
C GLY A 388 -6.35 2.84 9.70
N SER A 389 -6.89 3.21 8.53
CA SER A 389 -6.52 4.45 7.84
C SER A 389 -6.84 5.70 8.67
N PHE A 390 -5.90 6.64 8.76
CA PHE A 390 -6.05 7.94 9.42
C PHE A 390 -6.90 8.95 8.62
N MET A 391 -7.33 8.59 7.41
CA MET A 391 -8.17 9.44 6.55
C MET A 391 -9.52 9.81 7.15
N ASN A 392 -9.98 9.05 8.15
CA ASN A 392 -11.25 9.31 8.84
C ASN A 392 -11.07 10.20 10.10
N PHE A 393 -9.83 10.54 10.44
CA PHE A 393 -9.54 11.42 11.57
C PHE A 393 -9.69 12.89 11.18
N SER A 394 -10.02 13.72 12.15
CA SER A 394 -9.87 15.18 11.99
C SER A 394 -8.37 15.52 11.84
N ALA A 395 -8.05 16.69 11.29
CA ALA A 395 -6.65 17.06 11.09
C ALA A 395 -5.80 17.08 12.39
N PRO A 396 -6.30 17.55 13.55
CA PRO A 396 -5.57 17.43 14.82
C PRO A 396 -5.35 15.97 15.24
N GLU A 397 -6.37 15.10 15.09
CA GLU A 397 -6.27 13.68 15.42
C GLU A 397 -5.27 12.98 14.48
N ALA A 398 -5.32 13.25 13.17
CA ALA A 398 -4.37 12.72 12.23
C ALA A 398 -2.93 13.15 12.56
N SER A 399 -2.71 14.44 12.86
CA SER A 399 -1.39 14.93 13.28
C SER A 399 -0.88 14.21 14.53
N THR A 400 -1.76 13.96 15.50
CA THR A 400 -1.43 13.19 16.72
C THR A 400 -1.13 11.74 16.37
N ALA A 401 -1.92 11.10 15.53
CA ALA A 401 -1.74 9.70 15.10
C ALA A 401 -0.37 9.50 14.41
N TYR A 402 0.03 10.43 13.53
CA TYR A 402 1.36 10.39 12.91
C TYR A 402 2.50 10.57 13.92
N ALA A 403 2.35 11.48 14.88
CA ALA A 403 3.35 11.72 15.92
C ALA A 403 3.48 10.51 16.85
N GLU A 404 2.37 9.89 17.26
CA GLU A 404 2.34 8.67 18.07
C GLU A 404 2.93 7.48 17.31
N SER A 405 2.64 7.34 16.01
CA SER A 405 3.19 6.31 15.12
C SER A 405 4.72 6.39 15.05
N LEU A 406 5.27 7.58 14.80
CA LEU A 406 6.71 7.81 14.77
C LEU A 406 7.35 7.48 16.11
N ALA A 407 6.80 8.00 17.22
CA ALA A 407 7.34 7.75 18.54
C ALA A 407 7.30 6.25 18.90
N SER A 408 6.26 5.53 18.48
CA SER A 408 6.15 4.09 18.73
C SER A 408 7.19 3.29 17.94
N ALA A 409 7.43 3.64 16.67
CA ALA A 409 8.47 2.99 15.87
C ALA A 409 9.88 3.28 16.42
N GLU A 410 10.17 4.52 16.81
CA GLU A 410 11.42 4.89 17.47
C GLU A 410 11.60 4.16 18.81
N PHE A 411 10.54 4.08 19.62
CA PHE A 411 10.58 3.35 20.89
C PHE A 411 10.93 1.87 20.69
N ILE A 412 10.28 1.20 19.74
CA ILE A 412 10.55 -0.21 19.45
C ILE A 412 12.00 -0.37 18.96
N ARG A 413 12.46 0.47 18.03
CA ARG A 413 13.85 0.46 17.56
C ARG A 413 14.85 0.70 18.68
N ASP A 414 14.63 1.73 19.51
CA ASP A 414 15.59 2.17 20.55
C ASP A 414 15.64 1.19 21.73
N THR A 415 14.54 0.51 22.02
CA THR A 415 14.42 -0.38 23.19
C THR A 415 14.74 -1.83 22.85
N TYR A 416 14.27 -2.32 21.71
CA TYR A 416 14.37 -3.72 21.31
C TYR A 416 15.29 -3.94 20.12
N GLY A 417 15.40 -2.96 19.23
CA GLY A 417 16.25 -2.99 18.05
C GLY A 417 15.46 -3.12 16.75
N ILE A 418 16.14 -2.81 15.63
CA ILE A 418 15.54 -2.89 14.30
C ILE A 418 15.16 -4.34 13.94
N GLY A 419 15.91 -5.32 14.45
CA GLY A 419 15.63 -6.75 14.24
C GLY A 419 14.25 -7.19 14.76
N ASP A 420 13.77 -6.55 15.84
CA ASP A 420 12.44 -6.87 16.36
C ASP A 420 11.33 -6.25 15.51
N ILE A 421 11.55 -5.07 14.91
CA ILE A 421 10.66 -4.52 13.87
C ILE A 421 10.57 -5.50 12.69
N GLN A 422 11.71 -6.00 12.20
CA GLN A 422 11.75 -7.00 11.13
C GLN A 422 10.97 -8.27 11.51
N GLN A 423 11.11 -8.77 12.72
CA GLN A 423 10.36 -9.93 13.21
C GLN A 423 8.85 -9.66 13.30
N ILE A 424 8.44 -8.48 13.76
CA ILE A 424 7.02 -8.09 13.78
C ILE A 424 6.46 -8.14 12.36
N LEU A 425 7.12 -7.51 11.38
CA LEU A 425 6.69 -7.51 9.99
C LEU A 425 6.62 -8.93 9.40
N GLN A 426 7.61 -9.77 9.70
CA GLN A 426 7.62 -11.17 9.28
C GLN A 426 6.46 -11.97 9.88
N ARG A 427 6.14 -11.79 11.17
CA ARG A 427 4.99 -12.48 11.79
C ARG A 427 3.66 -12.01 11.20
N LEU A 428 3.54 -10.73 10.89
CA LEU A 428 2.37 -10.19 10.16
C LEU A 428 2.21 -10.84 8.79
N SER A 429 3.30 -11.04 8.04
CA SER A 429 3.26 -11.72 6.74
C SER A 429 2.84 -13.19 6.84
N GLN A 430 3.05 -13.81 8.00
CA GLN A 430 2.65 -15.18 8.33
C GLN A 430 1.21 -15.29 8.87
N GLY A 431 0.42 -14.21 8.80
CA GLY A 431 -0.96 -14.20 9.21
C GLY A 431 -1.22 -13.86 10.67
N SER A 432 -0.18 -13.56 11.46
CA SER A 432 -0.37 -13.11 12.84
C SER A 432 -1.14 -11.80 12.89
N GLY A 433 -2.08 -11.66 13.83
CA GLY A 433 -2.62 -10.34 14.17
C GLY A 433 -1.56 -9.49 14.87
N THR A 434 -1.74 -8.16 14.88
CA THR A 434 -0.73 -7.21 15.37
C THR A 434 -0.28 -7.48 16.81
N GLU A 435 -1.21 -7.66 17.74
CA GLU A 435 -0.83 -7.98 19.15
C GLU A 435 -0.13 -9.32 19.30
N ALA A 436 -0.48 -10.34 18.48
CA ALA A 436 0.21 -11.61 18.49
C ALA A 436 1.64 -11.47 17.95
N ALA A 437 1.86 -10.63 16.92
CA ALA A 437 3.17 -10.32 16.39
C ALA A 437 4.02 -9.57 17.42
N LEU A 438 3.46 -8.57 18.12
CA LEU A 438 4.13 -7.85 19.20
C LEU A 438 4.51 -8.79 20.35
N ARG A 439 3.58 -9.61 20.84
CA ARG A 439 3.88 -10.59 21.91
C ARG A 439 4.99 -11.55 21.52
N GLY A 440 4.99 -12.00 20.28
CA GLY A 440 5.98 -12.97 19.79
C GLY A 440 7.36 -12.39 19.52
N SER A 441 7.49 -11.06 19.36
CA SER A 441 8.76 -10.37 19.03
C SER A 441 9.30 -9.59 20.23
N ILE A 442 8.49 -8.73 20.82
CA ILE A 442 8.91 -7.82 21.89
C ILE A 442 8.24 -8.11 23.25
N HIS A 443 7.53 -9.25 23.38
CA HIS A 443 6.84 -9.68 24.59
C HIS A 443 5.84 -8.66 25.16
N SER A 444 5.25 -7.83 24.29
CA SER A 444 4.33 -6.74 24.65
C SER A 444 3.00 -6.88 23.91
N ASP A 445 1.91 -6.47 24.54
CA ASP A 445 0.62 -6.21 23.88
C ASP A 445 0.39 -4.70 23.80
N TYR A 446 -0.74 -4.25 23.24
CA TYR A 446 -1.03 -2.83 23.10
C TYR A 446 -1.06 -2.07 24.42
N ARG A 447 -1.56 -2.68 25.48
CA ARG A 447 -1.59 -2.07 26.81
C ARG A 447 -0.18 -1.91 27.38
N GLN A 448 0.63 -2.98 27.28
CA GLN A 448 2.02 -2.94 27.76
C GLN A 448 2.85 -1.97 26.94
N LEU A 449 2.73 -1.99 25.62
CA LEU A 449 3.39 -1.06 24.71
C LEU A 449 3.07 0.40 25.08
N ARG A 450 1.79 0.69 25.31
CA ARG A 450 1.32 2.02 25.77
C ARG A 450 1.97 2.44 27.09
N ASP A 451 2.01 1.54 28.08
CA ASP A 451 2.57 1.86 29.40
C ASP A 451 4.11 2.02 29.35
N GLU A 452 4.78 1.29 28.48
CA GLU A 452 6.21 1.42 28.22
C GLU A 452 6.53 2.71 27.47
N MET A 453 5.73 3.06 26.47
CA MET A 453 5.81 4.35 25.75
C MET A 453 5.63 5.54 26.68
N ALA A 454 4.65 5.50 27.59
CA ALA A 454 4.41 6.57 28.54
C ALA A 454 5.64 6.81 29.42
N ARG A 455 6.31 5.74 29.87
CA ARG A 455 7.55 5.83 30.66
C ARG A 455 8.71 6.37 29.82
N TRP A 456 8.93 5.81 28.64
CA TRP A 456 10.01 6.21 27.74
C TRP A 456 9.92 7.70 27.34
N LEU A 457 8.71 8.18 27.01
CA LEU A 457 8.45 9.57 26.69
C LEU A 457 8.62 10.47 27.93
N GLY A 458 8.09 10.04 29.09
CA GLY A 458 8.23 10.77 30.37
C GLY A 458 9.66 10.95 30.81
N ASP A 459 10.49 9.90 30.72
CA ASP A 459 11.90 9.94 31.08
C ASP A 459 12.73 10.83 30.13
N ARG A 460 12.40 10.83 28.85
CA ARG A 460 13.17 11.51 27.80
C ARG A 460 12.73 12.96 27.59
N TYR A 461 11.45 13.26 27.71
CA TYR A 461 10.85 14.56 27.35
C TYR A 461 9.91 15.15 28.41
N GLY A 462 9.69 14.49 29.53
CA GLY A 462 8.73 14.92 30.56
C GLY A 462 9.22 16.03 31.50
N LYS A 463 10.40 16.61 31.27
CA LYS A 463 11.00 17.68 32.12
C LYS A 463 10.74 19.08 31.56
#